data_de29e749f7ce6972716da8a29caafded
#
_entry.id   de29e749f7ce6972716da8a29caafded
#
_cell.length_a   1.000
_cell.length_b   1.000
_cell.length_c   1.000
_cell.angle_alpha   90.00
_cell.angle_beta   90.00
_cell.angle_gamma   90.00
#
_symmetry.space_group_name_H-M   'P 1'
#
loop_
_entity.id
_entity.type
_entity.pdbx_description
1 polymer ?
#
loop_
_entity_poly.entity_id
_entity_poly.type
_entity_poly.pdbx_seq_one_letter_code
_entity_poly.pdbx_strand_id
1 'polypeptide(L)'
;MIRLITLLFSLFCILQLSGSLSAQDTARYEWDLTDIYADVSDWQSAMDQVSLRITEFQNLKGSLGVNAQSFLRVMSEYSDLNKEAARVYVYTSLQRDADQREPEAQARFGLARQMYTDLTAGLSWINPELLKIGEDKVNGFFEEESDLADYEFLVRDILRQSPHTLDEATEAILAQAGMILSSPSQIYQNYANADIPWPEVTLSEGETVLLNQSGYGLWRASANREDRKLVFDTFWQTWQQYADGMGATLASEVQSNVFSARVRNHEGVLANNLFDDGLPPEIYTQLVAQVNEALPTFHRYLQLRGTMLGIED
;
A
#
# COMPACT_ATOMS: atom_id res chain seq x y z
N MET A 1 -64.87 -14.62 22.67
CA MET A 1 -64.07 -13.43 22.99
C MET A 1 -62.73 -13.75 23.71
N ILE A 2 -62.69 -14.71 24.62
CA ILE A 2 -61.45 -15.05 25.39
C ILE A 2 -60.34 -15.69 24.52
N ARG A 3 -60.63 -16.46 23.47
CA ARG A 3 -59.60 -17.09 22.58
C ARG A 3 -58.93 -16.12 21.61
N LEU A 4 -59.55 -14.96 21.32
CA LEU A 4 -58.97 -13.95 20.43
C LEU A 4 -57.97 -13.06 21.17
N ILE A 5 -58.17 -12.86 22.46
CA ILE A 5 -57.29 -12.05 23.34
C ILE A 5 -55.97 -12.79 23.65
N THR A 6 -56.03 -14.11 23.80
CA THR A 6 -54.84 -14.94 24.03
C THR A 6 -53.93 -15.03 22.80
N LEU A 7 -54.47 -14.99 21.57
CA LEU A 7 -53.70 -14.98 20.34
C LEU A 7 -53.01 -13.61 20.07
N LEU A 8 -53.65 -12.52 20.44
CA LEU A 8 -53.05 -11.17 20.33
C LEU A 8 -51.95 -10.91 21.35
N PHE A 9 -52.06 -11.51 22.55
CA PHE A 9 -51.04 -11.39 23.58
C PHE A 9 -49.78 -12.22 23.29
N SER A 10 -49.92 -13.43 22.68
CA SER A 10 -48.78 -14.22 22.24
C SER A 10 -48.06 -13.65 21.01
N LEU A 11 -48.75 -12.94 20.11
CA LEU A 11 -48.16 -12.26 18.97
C LEU A 11 -47.39 -11.00 19.38
N PHE A 12 -47.85 -10.32 20.45
CA PHE A 12 -47.17 -9.14 21.00
C PHE A 12 -45.90 -9.49 21.78
N CYS A 13 -45.85 -10.63 22.45
CA CYS A 13 -44.63 -11.13 23.11
C CYS A 13 -43.55 -11.62 22.13
N ILE A 14 -43.90 -12.10 20.94
CA ILE A 14 -42.94 -12.55 19.92
C ILE A 14 -42.29 -11.35 19.19
N LEU A 15 -42.97 -10.23 19.10
CA LEU A 15 -42.42 -8.98 18.51
C LEU A 15 -41.48 -8.18 19.45
N GLN A 16 -41.44 -8.51 20.74
CA GLN A 16 -40.55 -7.83 21.69
C GLN A 16 -39.18 -8.53 21.85
N LEU A 17 -38.98 -9.75 21.29
CA LEU A 17 -37.74 -10.50 21.39
C LEU A 17 -36.78 -10.30 20.18
N SER A 18 -37.19 -9.50 19.20
CA SER A 18 -36.35 -9.25 18.00
C SER A 18 -35.56 -7.94 18.07
N GLY A 19 -35.54 -7.25 19.22
CA GLY A 19 -35.03 -5.88 19.34
C GLY A 19 -33.77 -5.67 20.18
N SER A 20 -32.95 -6.68 20.44
CA SER A 20 -31.77 -6.47 21.29
C SER A 20 -30.52 -7.28 20.93
N LEU A 21 -30.36 -7.61 19.67
CA LEU A 21 -29.08 -8.15 19.18
C LEU A 21 -28.54 -7.16 18.16
N SER A 22 -27.75 -6.23 18.55
CA SER A 22 -26.78 -5.60 17.64
C SER A 22 -26.10 -4.30 18.09
N ALA A 23 -26.55 -3.61 19.13
CA ALA A 23 -25.97 -2.29 19.44
C ALA A 23 -24.75 -2.31 20.39
N GLN A 24 -24.45 -3.44 21.03
CA GLN A 24 -23.34 -3.52 22.00
C GLN A 24 -22.04 -4.10 21.46
N ASP A 25 -22.08 -4.78 20.30
CA ASP A 25 -20.86 -5.45 19.76
C ASP A 25 -20.13 -4.61 18.68
N THR A 26 -20.81 -3.65 18.06
CA THR A 26 -20.19 -2.77 17.05
C THR A 26 -19.26 -1.73 17.67
N ALA A 27 -19.59 -1.16 18.82
CA ALA A 27 -18.77 -0.16 19.51
C ALA A 27 -17.39 -0.71 19.95
N ARG A 28 -17.21 -2.02 20.05
CA ARG A 28 -15.97 -2.66 20.49
C ARG A 28 -14.88 -2.66 19.41
N TYR A 29 -15.23 -2.43 18.15
CA TYR A 29 -14.33 -2.51 17.00
C TYR A 29 -14.30 -1.22 16.17
N GLU A 30 -14.78 -0.11 16.71
CA GLU A 30 -14.66 1.20 16.10
C GLU A 30 -13.32 1.83 16.46
N TRP A 31 -12.70 2.50 15.48
CA TRP A 31 -11.50 3.27 15.73
C TRP A 31 -11.85 4.57 16.46
N ASP A 32 -11.13 4.86 17.54
CA ASP A 32 -11.17 6.19 18.16
C ASP A 32 -10.21 7.11 17.41
N LEU A 33 -10.75 8.00 16.59
CA LEU A 33 -9.98 8.94 15.79
C LEU A 33 -9.72 10.26 16.52
N THR A 34 -10.18 10.42 17.75
CA THR A 34 -10.01 11.65 18.53
C THR A 34 -8.56 11.93 18.91
N ASP A 35 -7.69 10.90 18.86
CA ASP A 35 -6.24 11.06 19.00
C ASP A 35 -5.60 11.81 17.81
N ILE A 36 -6.27 11.86 16.65
CA ILE A 36 -5.79 12.59 15.47
C ILE A 36 -6.41 13.99 15.43
N TYR A 37 -7.75 14.08 15.42
CA TYR A 37 -8.53 15.31 15.55
C TYR A 37 -9.74 15.06 16.43
N ALA A 38 -10.04 15.98 17.35
CA ALA A 38 -11.15 15.82 18.28
C ALA A 38 -12.50 15.70 17.55
N ASP A 39 -12.66 16.43 16.44
CA ASP A 39 -13.83 16.36 15.58
C ASP A 39 -13.52 16.82 14.14
N VAL A 40 -14.55 16.79 13.29
CA VAL A 40 -14.46 17.20 11.88
C VAL A 40 -14.13 18.69 11.73
N SER A 41 -14.49 19.55 12.67
CA SER A 41 -14.20 20.99 12.58
C SER A 41 -12.71 21.27 12.81
N ASP A 42 -12.07 20.53 13.72
CA ASP A 42 -10.62 20.59 13.93
C ASP A 42 -9.86 20.08 12.71
N TRP A 43 -10.33 18.98 12.13
CA TRP A 43 -9.78 18.48 10.86
C TRP A 43 -9.90 19.51 9.73
N GLN A 44 -11.05 20.14 9.57
CA GLN A 44 -11.26 21.15 8.52
C GLN A 44 -10.31 22.34 8.72
N SER A 45 -10.17 22.81 9.96
CA SER A 45 -9.25 23.89 10.29
C SER A 45 -7.79 23.54 9.97
N ALA A 46 -7.37 22.29 10.27
CA ALA A 46 -6.03 21.80 9.94
C ALA A 46 -5.82 21.70 8.42
N MET A 47 -6.81 21.21 7.66
CA MET A 47 -6.76 21.13 6.21
C MET A 47 -6.62 22.51 5.57
N ASP A 48 -7.37 23.49 6.04
CA ASP A 48 -7.30 24.88 5.54
C ASP A 48 -5.92 25.50 5.82
N GLN A 49 -5.34 25.24 7.00
CA GLN A 49 -3.98 25.67 7.35
C GLN A 49 -2.92 25.01 6.47
N VAL A 50 -3.00 23.70 6.25
CA VAL A 50 -2.09 22.99 5.35
C VAL A 50 -2.16 23.58 3.94
N SER A 51 -3.36 23.82 3.42
CA SER A 51 -3.56 24.40 2.09
C SER A 51 -2.94 25.79 1.94
N LEU A 52 -3.05 26.62 2.97
CA LEU A 52 -2.39 27.94 3.02
C LEU A 52 -0.87 27.78 3.03
N ARG A 53 -0.33 26.92 3.90
CA ARG A 53 1.12 26.69 4.03
C ARG A 53 1.73 26.11 2.76
N ILE A 54 1.02 25.27 2.00
CA ILE A 54 1.48 24.78 0.68
C ILE A 54 1.77 25.99 -0.25
N THR A 55 0.88 26.98 -0.26
CA THR A 55 1.04 28.18 -1.07
C THR A 55 2.23 29.04 -0.57
N GLU A 56 2.37 29.21 0.74
CA GLU A 56 3.46 29.95 1.36
C GLU A 56 4.81 29.29 1.12
N PHE A 57 4.87 27.96 1.16
CA PHE A 57 6.09 27.19 0.94
C PHE A 57 6.70 27.42 -0.45
N GLN A 58 5.89 27.68 -1.46
CA GLN A 58 6.38 28.01 -2.80
C GLN A 58 7.21 29.28 -2.84
N ASN A 59 7.04 30.21 -1.89
CA ASN A 59 7.86 31.43 -1.77
C ASN A 59 9.31 31.13 -1.31
N LEU A 60 9.56 29.92 -0.82
CA LEU A 60 10.90 29.46 -0.44
C LEU A 60 11.71 28.91 -1.62
N LYS A 61 11.11 28.74 -2.77
CA LYS A 61 11.79 28.27 -3.99
C LYS A 61 12.96 29.20 -4.33
N GLY A 62 14.13 28.61 -4.58
CA GLY A 62 15.37 29.35 -4.86
C GLY A 62 16.16 29.70 -3.62
N SER A 63 15.68 29.42 -2.40
CA SER A 63 16.37 29.71 -1.15
C SER A 63 17.14 28.53 -0.56
N LEU A 64 16.90 27.31 -1.05
CA LEU A 64 17.48 26.07 -0.51
C LEU A 64 19.03 26.12 -0.56
N GLY A 65 19.62 26.66 -1.62
CA GLY A 65 21.07 26.72 -1.81
C GLY A 65 21.76 28.02 -1.31
N VAL A 66 21.08 28.89 -0.56
CA VAL A 66 21.64 30.17 -0.17
C VAL A 66 22.72 30.02 0.91
N ASN A 67 22.39 29.36 2.03
CA ASN A 67 23.30 29.04 3.14
C ASN A 67 22.68 27.90 4.00
N ALA A 68 23.43 27.37 4.99
CA ALA A 68 23.02 26.30 5.86
C ALA A 68 21.72 26.61 6.65
N GLN A 69 21.57 27.85 7.14
CA GLN A 69 20.37 28.23 7.88
C GLN A 69 19.12 28.31 6.98
N SER A 70 19.25 28.79 5.74
CA SER A 70 18.15 28.75 4.76
C SER A 70 17.80 27.32 4.39
N PHE A 71 18.81 26.46 4.25
CA PHE A 71 18.63 25.04 3.99
C PHE A 71 17.85 24.37 5.12
N LEU A 72 18.27 24.56 6.38
CA LEU A 72 17.57 24.04 7.56
C LEU A 72 16.11 24.52 7.61
N ARG A 73 15.88 25.81 7.39
CA ARG A 73 14.51 26.36 7.39
C ARG A 73 13.62 25.68 6.37
N VAL A 74 14.09 25.47 5.15
CA VAL A 74 13.31 24.80 4.09
C VAL A 74 13.04 23.36 4.44
N MET A 75 14.04 22.62 4.94
CA MET A 75 13.90 21.21 5.31
C MET A 75 12.95 21.01 6.50
N SER A 76 13.02 21.89 7.49
CA SER A 76 12.11 21.87 8.64
C SER A 76 10.67 22.12 8.20
N GLU A 77 10.42 23.17 7.42
CA GLU A 77 9.09 23.48 6.91
C GLU A 77 8.53 22.38 5.99
N TYR A 78 9.39 21.79 5.14
CA TYR A 78 9.05 20.63 4.32
C TYR A 78 8.60 19.43 5.18
N SER A 79 9.36 19.10 6.22
CA SER A 79 9.05 17.99 7.12
C SER A 79 7.74 18.21 7.88
N ASP A 80 7.56 19.39 8.45
CA ASP A 80 6.38 19.73 9.25
C ASP A 80 5.12 19.77 8.38
N LEU A 81 5.22 20.35 7.18
CA LEU A 81 4.11 20.40 6.24
C LEU A 81 3.67 18.99 5.79
N ASN A 82 4.63 18.10 5.52
CA ASN A 82 4.31 16.69 5.19
C ASN A 82 3.66 15.96 6.35
N LYS A 83 4.13 16.15 7.60
CA LYS A 83 3.53 15.51 8.79
C LYS A 83 2.08 15.97 9.00
N GLU A 84 1.81 17.26 8.88
CA GLU A 84 0.46 17.79 9.05
C GLU A 84 -0.48 17.35 7.93
N ALA A 85 -0.01 17.39 6.69
CA ALA A 85 -0.77 16.89 5.54
C ALA A 85 -1.10 15.39 5.67
N ALA A 86 -0.13 14.59 6.15
CA ALA A 86 -0.35 13.16 6.41
C ALA A 86 -1.42 12.95 7.49
N ARG A 87 -1.44 13.73 8.57
CA ARG A 87 -2.48 13.64 9.60
C ARG A 87 -3.87 13.96 9.03
N VAL A 88 -3.98 15.03 8.23
CA VAL A 88 -5.23 15.40 7.55
C VAL A 88 -5.74 14.26 6.65
N TYR A 89 -4.84 13.66 5.89
CA TYR A 89 -5.17 12.57 4.97
C TYR A 89 -5.57 11.28 5.71
N VAL A 90 -4.78 10.86 6.70
CA VAL A 90 -4.99 9.61 7.45
C VAL A 90 -6.33 9.64 8.19
N TYR A 91 -6.69 10.74 8.84
CA TYR A 91 -7.97 10.89 9.53
C TYR A 91 -9.17 10.57 8.62
N THR A 92 -9.19 11.16 7.42
CA THR A 92 -10.29 10.93 6.47
C THR A 92 -10.25 9.57 5.80
N SER A 93 -9.06 9.01 5.59
CA SER A 93 -8.90 7.65 5.09
C SER A 93 -9.49 6.62 6.05
N LEU A 94 -9.18 6.75 7.34
CA LEU A 94 -9.72 5.88 8.40
C LEU A 94 -11.24 6.03 8.55
N GLN A 95 -11.77 7.28 8.50
CA GLN A 95 -13.22 7.49 8.50
C GLN A 95 -13.92 6.80 7.33
N ARG A 96 -13.38 6.94 6.12
CA ARG A 96 -13.93 6.27 4.93
C ARG A 96 -13.85 4.74 5.05
N ASP A 97 -12.75 4.21 5.58
CA ASP A 97 -12.54 2.77 5.68
C ASP A 97 -13.42 2.14 6.77
N ALA A 98 -13.90 2.92 7.75
CA ALA A 98 -14.89 2.47 8.73
C ALA A 98 -16.27 2.20 8.08
N ASP A 99 -16.76 3.07 7.18
CA ASP A 99 -17.92 2.80 6.34
C ASP A 99 -17.81 3.52 4.98
N GLN A 100 -17.49 2.75 3.94
CA GLN A 100 -17.35 3.28 2.57
C GLN A 100 -18.68 3.73 1.93
N ARG A 101 -19.82 3.47 2.56
CA ARG A 101 -21.14 3.89 2.08
C ARG A 101 -21.53 5.27 2.59
N GLU A 102 -20.77 5.82 3.54
CA GLU A 102 -21.01 7.12 4.16
C GLU A 102 -20.61 8.25 3.18
N PRO A 103 -21.57 9.00 2.59
CA PRO A 103 -21.24 9.99 1.55
C PRO A 103 -20.37 11.15 2.05
N GLU A 104 -20.54 11.56 3.31
CA GLU A 104 -19.77 12.65 3.91
C GLU A 104 -18.30 12.25 4.14
N ALA A 105 -18.04 11.00 4.56
CA ALA A 105 -16.68 10.49 4.71
C ALA A 105 -15.98 10.40 3.34
N GLN A 106 -16.69 9.95 2.30
CA GLN A 106 -16.18 9.94 0.93
C GLN A 106 -15.85 11.34 0.42
N ALA A 107 -16.72 12.33 0.70
CA ALA A 107 -16.49 13.71 0.29
C ALA A 107 -15.25 14.31 0.99
N ARG A 108 -15.12 14.13 2.32
CA ARG A 108 -13.94 14.58 3.08
C ARG A 108 -12.66 13.95 2.58
N PHE A 109 -12.67 12.63 2.31
CA PHE A 109 -11.52 11.94 1.74
C PHE A 109 -11.15 12.47 0.35
N GLY A 110 -12.14 12.83 -0.47
CA GLY A 110 -11.92 13.49 -1.76
C GLY A 110 -11.19 14.82 -1.63
N LEU A 111 -11.57 15.65 -0.66
CA LEU A 111 -10.91 16.93 -0.36
C LEU A 111 -9.45 16.72 0.11
N ALA A 112 -9.22 15.76 1.02
CA ALA A 112 -7.89 15.46 1.51
C ALA A 112 -6.96 14.92 0.38
N ARG A 113 -7.49 14.12 -0.54
CA ARG A 113 -6.75 13.68 -1.74
C ARG A 113 -6.36 14.84 -2.63
N GLN A 114 -7.27 15.80 -2.84
CA GLN A 114 -6.95 17.00 -3.64
C GLN A 114 -5.84 17.82 -2.96
N MET A 115 -5.97 18.08 -1.66
CA MET A 115 -4.94 18.77 -0.87
C MET A 115 -3.57 18.06 -0.98
N TYR A 116 -3.54 16.72 -0.93
CA TYR A 116 -2.31 15.95 -1.07
C TYR A 116 -1.70 16.04 -2.49
N THR A 117 -2.53 16.15 -3.51
CA THR A 117 -2.09 16.43 -4.88
C THR A 117 -1.46 17.82 -4.98
N ASP A 118 -2.09 18.82 -4.36
CA ASP A 118 -1.59 20.20 -4.33
C ASP A 118 -0.28 20.29 -3.53
N LEU A 119 -0.16 19.53 -2.43
CA LEU A 119 1.08 19.39 -1.66
C LEU A 119 2.20 18.85 -2.55
N THR A 120 1.99 17.73 -3.22
CA THR A 120 2.98 17.10 -4.10
C THR A 120 3.45 18.07 -5.19
N ALA A 121 2.52 18.77 -5.80
CA ALA A 121 2.84 19.80 -6.80
C ALA A 121 3.61 20.99 -6.19
N GLY A 122 3.19 21.45 -5.00
CA GLY A 122 3.82 22.57 -4.30
C GLY A 122 5.25 22.29 -3.82
N LEU A 123 5.55 21.03 -3.51
CA LEU A 123 6.87 20.59 -3.03
C LEU A 123 7.80 20.10 -4.16
N SER A 124 7.30 19.94 -5.37
CA SER A 124 8.03 19.31 -6.48
C SER A 124 9.36 19.96 -6.87
N TRP A 125 9.59 21.22 -6.49
CA TRP A 125 10.82 21.95 -6.78
C TRP A 125 12.01 21.59 -5.87
N ILE A 126 11.77 20.91 -4.73
CA ILE A 126 12.82 20.57 -3.75
C ILE A 126 13.89 19.68 -4.38
N ASN A 127 13.49 18.54 -4.95
CA ASN A 127 14.45 17.59 -5.51
C ASN A 127 15.30 18.18 -6.63
N PRO A 128 14.75 18.85 -7.66
CA PRO A 128 15.56 19.51 -8.67
C PRO A 128 16.50 20.59 -8.12
N GLU A 129 16.06 21.38 -7.15
CA GLU A 129 16.91 22.41 -6.56
C GLU A 129 18.03 21.79 -5.74
N LEU A 130 17.75 20.74 -4.95
CA LEU A 130 18.74 20.01 -4.17
C LEU A 130 19.80 19.35 -5.07
N LEU A 131 19.38 18.68 -6.13
CA LEU A 131 20.29 18.08 -7.10
C LEU A 131 21.19 19.13 -7.79
N LYS A 132 20.64 20.33 -8.06
CA LYS A 132 21.42 21.44 -8.64
C LYS A 132 22.44 22.02 -7.68
N ILE A 133 22.17 22.05 -6.38
CA ILE A 133 23.12 22.50 -5.34
C ILE A 133 24.35 21.60 -5.33
N GLY A 134 24.15 20.30 -5.44
CA GLY A 134 25.19 19.28 -5.48
C GLY A 134 25.69 18.85 -4.11
N GLU A 135 26.29 17.67 -4.07
CA GLU A 135 26.68 16.99 -2.84
C GLU A 135 27.72 17.76 -2.02
N ASP A 136 28.76 18.32 -2.67
CA ASP A 136 29.83 19.02 -1.96
C ASP A 136 29.32 20.21 -1.15
N LYS A 137 28.43 21.02 -1.74
CA LYS A 137 27.86 22.18 -1.06
C LYS A 137 26.91 21.77 0.06
N VAL A 138 26.13 20.74 -0.15
CA VAL A 138 25.24 20.19 0.87
C VAL A 138 26.02 19.62 2.05
N ASN A 139 27.13 18.93 1.81
CA ASN A 139 28.02 18.45 2.88
C ASN A 139 28.54 19.61 3.72
N GLY A 140 28.93 20.76 3.10
CA GLY A 140 29.30 21.95 3.81
C GLY A 140 28.19 22.50 4.72
N PHE A 141 26.91 22.41 4.30
CA PHE A 141 25.80 22.82 5.14
C PHE A 141 25.61 21.90 6.36
N PHE A 142 25.81 20.60 6.22
CA PHE A 142 25.78 19.67 7.37
C PHE A 142 26.94 19.92 8.36
N GLU A 143 28.08 20.38 7.89
CA GLU A 143 29.22 20.77 8.77
C GLU A 143 28.95 22.09 9.52
N GLU A 144 28.21 23.02 8.92
CA GLU A 144 27.91 24.34 9.48
C GLU A 144 26.72 24.32 10.44
N GLU A 145 25.73 23.46 10.22
CA GLU A 145 24.46 23.48 10.94
C GLU A 145 24.09 22.07 11.45
N SER A 146 24.28 21.84 12.75
CA SER A 146 24.08 20.52 13.38
C SER A 146 22.62 20.02 13.36
N ASP A 147 21.64 20.92 13.37
CA ASP A 147 20.22 20.57 13.38
C ASP A 147 19.75 20.00 12.03
N LEU A 148 20.59 20.05 11.00
CA LEU A 148 20.37 19.36 9.74
C LEU A 148 20.49 17.84 9.84
N ALA A 149 21.09 17.30 10.90
CA ALA A 149 21.26 15.85 11.08
C ALA A 149 19.93 15.09 11.00
N ASP A 150 18.82 15.67 11.45
CA ASP A 150 17.48 15.05 11.36
C ASP A 150 17.00 14.85 9.92
N TYR A 151 17.56 15.59 8.97
CA TYR A 151 17.19 15.56 7.55
C TYR A 151 18.23 14.83 6.68
N GLU A 152 19.33 14.37 7.26
CA GLU A 152 20.46 13.80 6.53
C GLU A 152 20.05 12.63 5.64
N PHE A 153 19.27 11.70 6.18
CA PHE A 153 18.80 10.54 5.42
C PHE A 153 18.01 10.96 4.16
N LEU A 154 17.02 11.83 4.33
CA LEU A 154 16.19 12.33 3.23
C LEU A 154 17.02 13.03 2.16
N VAL A 155 17.92 13.92 2.58
CA VAL A 155 18.77 14.71 1.67
C VAL A 155 19.72 13.82 0.89
N ARG A 156 20.37 12.86 1.58
CA ARG A 156 21.28 11.91 0.91
C ARG A 156 20.56 10.98 -0.02
N ASP A 157 19.33 10.56 0.33
CA ASP A 157 18.52 9.73 -0.55
C ASP A 157 18.15 10.46 -1.85
N ILE A 158 17.80 11.74 -1.78
CA ILE A 158 17.56 12.56 -2.98
C ILE A 158 18.84 12.72 -3.81
N LEU A 159 19.98 13.01 -3.17
CA LEU A 159 21.26 13.15 -3.87
C LEU A 159 21.70 11.85 -4.54
N ARG A 160 21.45 10.71 -3.91
CA ARG A 160 21.73 9.38 -4.46
C ARG A 160 20.99 9.13 -5.79
N GLN A 161 19.85 9.78 -6.00
CA GLN A 161 19.07 9.66 -7.23
C GLN A 161 19.69 10.41 -8.42
N SER A 162 20.66 11.31 -8.18
CA SER A 162 21.25 12.15 -9.22
C SER A 162 21.74 11.38 -10.46
N PRO A 163 22.47 10.27 -10.35
CA PRO A 163 22.95 9.51 -11.52
C PRO A 163 21.83 8.86 -12.35
N HIS A 164 20.63 8.73 -11.75
CA HIS A 164 19.47 8.06 -12.31
C HIS A 164 18.33 9.03 -12.67
N THR A 165 18.54 10.33 -12.46
CA THR A 165 17.63 11.39 -12.84
C THR A 165 18.05 11.95 -14.20
N LEU A 166 17.10 12.05 -15.13
CA LEU A 166 17.35 12.52 -16.49
C LEU A 166 17.00 14.01 -16.64
N ASP A 167 17.18 14.54 -17.82
CA ASP A 167 16.75 15.91 -18.11
C ASP A 167 15.21 16.06 -18.04
N GLU A 168 14.74 17.29 -17.82
CA GLU A 168 13.33 17.61 -17.61
C GLU A 168 12.41 17.10 -18.74
N ALA A 169 12.85 17.21 -19.99
CA ALA A 169 12.05 16.78 -21.14
C ALA A 169 11.90 15.26 -21.18
N THR A 170 12.98 14.55 -20.89
CA THR A 170 12.98 13.08 -20.81
C THR A 170 12.16 12.58 -19.63
N GLU A 171 12.27 13.21 -18.45
CA GLU A 171 11.43 12.86 -17.28
C GLU A 171 9.94 13.07 -17.56
N ALA A 172 9.57 14.14 -18.26
CA ALA A 172 8.18 14.39 -18.68
C ALA A 172 7.64 13.30 -19.63
N ILE A 173 8.47 12.77 -20.52
CA ILE A 173 8.11 11.64 -21.41
C ILE A 173 7.96 10.36 -20.60
N LEU A 174 8.87 10.08 -19.68
CA LEU A 174 8.81 8.88 -18.81
C LEU A 174 7.59 8.89 -17.90
N ALA A 175 7.22 10.06 -17.36
CA ALA A 175 6.01 10.21 -16.57
C ALA A 175 4.74 9.84 -17.38
N GLN A 176 4.66 10.24 -18.66
CA GLN A 176 3.57 9.85 -19.53
C GLN A 176 3.60 8.34 -19.87
N ALA A 177 4.79 7.76 -20.04
CA ALA A 177 4.95 6.32 -20.26
C ALA A 177 4.51 5.47 -19.07
N GLY A 178 4.48 6.03 -17.85
CA GLY A 178 4.14 5.31 -16.61
C GLY A 178 2.82 4.56 -16.68
N MET A 179 1.78 5.13 -17.31
CA MET A 179 0.49 4.44 -17.50
C MET A 179 0.60 3.20 -18.41
N ILE A 180 1.46 3.26 -19.42
CA ILE A 180 1.70 2.12 -20.32
C ILE A 180 2.49 1.04 -19.58
N LEU A 181 3.51 1.43 -18.83
CA LEU A 181 4.38 0.54 -18.09
C LEU A 181 3.66 -0.19 -16.94
N SER A 182 2.61 0.40 -16.37
CA SER A 182 1.77 -0.21 -15.32
C SER A 182 0.64 -1.11 -15.86
N SER A 183 0.40 -1.12 -17.17
CA SER A 183 -0.69 -1.89 -17.79
C SER A 183 -0.62 -3.40 -17.52
N PRO A 184 0.55 -4.07 -17.49
CA PRO A 184 0.60 -5.51 -17.20
C PRO A 184 0.03 -5.86 -15.82
N SER A 185 0.38 -5.09 -14.79
CA SER A 185 -0.16 -5.26 -13.44
C SER A 185 -1.67 -5.07 -13.41
N GLN A 186 -2.20 -4.07 -14.13
CA GLN A 186 -3.63 -3.81 -14.25
C GLN A 186 -4.37 -4.97 -14.94
N ILE A 187 -3.80 -5.50 -16.02
CA ILE A 187 -4.36 -6.65 -16.74
C ILE A 187 -4.45 -7.86 -15.80
N TYR A 188 -3.38 -8.16 -15.09
CA TYR A 188 -3.38 -9.25 -14.10
C TYR A 188 -4.49 -9.07 -13.05
N GLN A 189 -4.63 -7.86 -12.49
CA GLN A 189 -5.65 -7.58 -11.46
C GLN A 189 -7.08 -7.74 -12.00
N ASN A 190 -7.34 -7.30 -13.22
CA ASN A 190 -8.65 -7.47 -13.86
C ASN A 190 -9.00 -8.97 -14.00
N TYR A 191 -8.08 -9.78 -14.51
CA TYR A 191 -8.29 -11.23 -14.61
C TYR A 191 -8.51 -11.85 -13.22
N ALA A 192 -7.60 -11.61 -12.29
CA ALA A 192 -7.60 -12.26 -10.98
C ALA A 192 -8.84 -11.92 -10.13
N ASN A 193 -9.34 -10.68 -10.25
CA ASN A 193 -10.39 -10.17 -9.37
C ASN A 193 -11.78 -10.10 -10.03
N ALA A 194 -11.88 -10.08 -11.38
CA ALA A 194 -13.13 -9.83 -12.07
C ALA A 194 -13.45 -10.84 -13.17
N ASP A 195 -12.51 -11.15 -14.07
CA ASP A 195 -12.84 -11.81 -15.33
C ASP A 195 -12.77 -13.33 -15.27
N ILE A 196 -11.98 -13.91 -14.36
CA ILE A 196 -11.90 -15.37 -14.20
C ILE A 196 -13.21 -15.88 -13.56
N PRO A 197 -13.98 -16.74 -14.26
CA PRO A 197 -15.17 -17.37 -13.68
C PRO A 197 -14.73 -18.46 -12.70
N TRP A 198 -14.47 -18.06 -11.46
CA TRP A 198 -14.03 -18.98 -10.43
C TRP A 198 -15.03 -20.09 -10.19
N PRO A 199 -14.58 -21.36 -10.15
CA PRO A 199 -15.47 -22.49 -9.96
C PRO A 199 -15.97 -22.60 -8.52
N GLU A 200 -17.14 -23.21 -8.37
CA GLU A 200 -17.62 -23.73 -7.10
C GLU A 200 -17.30 -25.23 -6.98
N VAL A 201 -16.92 -25.66 -5.79
CA VAL A 201 -16.71 -27.07 -5.46
C VAL A 201 -17.50 -27.45 -4.22
N THR A 202 -17.96 -28.72 -4.16
CA THR A 202 -18.62 -29.25 -2.97
C THR A 202 -17.60 -30.07 -2.17
N LEU A 203 -17.36 -29.66 -0.93
CA LEU A 203 -16.48 -30.33 0.01
C LEU A 203 -17.11 -31.62 0.57
N SER A 204 -16.31 -32.45 1.23
CA SER A 204 -16.73 -33.75 1.77
C SER A 204 -17.90 -33.67 2.76
N GLU A 205 -18.02 -32.55 3.49
CA GLU A 205 -19.13 -32.30 4.42
C GLU A 205 -20.41 -31.76 3.74
N GLY A 206 -20.39 -31.62 2.40
CA GLY A 206 -21.54 -31.18 1.60
C GLY A 206 -21.63 -29.63 1.45
N GLU A 207 -20.71 -28.87 1.98
CA GLU A 207 -20.64 -27.42 1.77
C GLU A 207 -20.14 -27.11 0.35
N THR A 208 -20.82 -26.19 -0.35
CA THR A 208 -20.39 -25.71 -1.67
C THR A 208 -19.71 -24.35 -1.50
N VAL A 209 -18.49 -24.22 -2.00
CA VAL A 209 -17.61 -23.07 -1.78
C VAL A 209 -17.06 -22.55 -3.11
N LEU A 210 -16.98 -21.22 -3.22
CA LEU A 210 -16.37 -20.53 -4.36
C LEU A 210 -14.85 -20.53 -4.22
N LEU A 211 -14.13 -20.99 -5.26
CA LEU A 211 -12.66 -21.06 -5.27
C LEU A 211 -11.99 -19.88 -5.97
N ASN A 212 -12.35 -18.66 -5.60
CA ASN A 212 -11.52 -17.50 -5.90
C ASN A 212 -10.23 -17.50 -5.02
N GLN A 213 -9.38 -16.47 -5.14
CA GLN A 213 -8.13 -16.40 -4.37
C GLN A 213 -8.36 -16.50 -2.84
N SER A 214 -9.37 -15.82 -2.32
CA SER A 214 -9.73 -15.87 -0.88
C SER A 214 -10.25 -17.26 -0.49
N GLY A 215 -11.13 -17.85 -1.30
CA GLY A 215 -11.65 -19.19 -1.08
C GLY A 215 -10.54 -20.25 -1.13
N TYR A 216 -9.63 -20.17 -2.10
CA TYR A 216 -8.46 -21.03 -2.12
C TYR A 216 -7.60 -20.87 -0.85
N GLY A 217 -7.33 -19.62 -0.44
CA GLY A 217 -6.57 -19.34 0.79
C GLY A 217 -7.16 -19.99 2.03
N LEU A 218 -8.50 -19.98 2.16
CA LEU A 218 -9.22 -20.56 3.27
C LEU A 218 -9.24 -22.10 3.19
N TRP A 219 -9.69 -22.66 2.07
CA TRP A 219 -10.04 -24.08 1.96
C TRP A 219 -8.83 -25.00 1.70
N ARG A 220 -7.71 -24.47 1.19
CA ARG A 220 -6.45 -25.24 1.11
C ARG A 220 -5.92 -25.68 2.48
N ALA A 221 -6.44 -25.12 3.58
CA ALA A 221 -6.10 -25.48 4.95
C ALA A 221 -7.12 -26.43 5.60
N SER A 222 -8.11 -26.97 4.84
CA SER A 222 -9.08 -27.94 5.35
C SER A 222 -8.39 -29.10 6.10
N ALA A 223 -9.01 -29.58 7.18
CA ALA A 223 -8.54 -30.76 7.89
C ALA A 223 -8.59 -32.02 7.00
N ASN A 224 -9.56 -32.10 6.09
CA ASN A 224 -9.72 -33.22 5.16
C ASN A 224 -8.71 -33.11 4.00
N ARG A 225 -7.92 -34.18 3.79
CA ARG A 225 -6.90 -34.23 2.73
C ARG A 225 -7.50 -34.21 1.33
N GLU A 226 -8.61 -34.90 1.13
CA GLU A 226 -9.28 -35.00 -0.18
C GLU A 226 -9.85 -33.62 -0.58
N ASP A 227 -10.40 -32.87 0.39
CA ASP A 227 -10.87 -31.52 0.15
C ASP A 227 -9.71 -30.60 -0.23
N ARG A 228 -8.56 -30.69 0.48
CA ARG A 228 -7.36 -29.91 0.11
C ARG A 228 -6.90 -30.20 -1.30
N LYS A 229 -6.91 -31.49 -1.70
CA LYS A 229 -6.52 -31.90 -3.05
C LYS A 229 -7.51 -31.37 -4.11
N LEU A 230 -8.81 -31.52 -3.86
CA LEU A 230 -9.86 -31.00 -4.73
C LEU A 230 -9.72 -29.48 -4.93
N VAL A 231 -9.55 -28.74 -3.85
CA VAL A 231 -9.37 -27.28 -3.83
C VAL A 231 -8.11 -26.87 -4.62
N PHE A 232 -7.00 -27.57 -4.39
CA PHE A 232 -5.73 -27.29 -5.08
C PHE A 232 -5.86 -27.56 -6.58
N ASP A 233 -6.31 -28.75 -6.94
CA ASP A 233 -6.37 -29.15 -8.36
C ASP A 233 -7.33 -28.24 -9.15
N THR A 234 -8.52 -27.96 -8.60
CA THR A 234 -9.52 -27.12 -9.28
C THR A 234 -9.06 -25.67 -9.44
N PHE A 235 -8.47 -25.10 -8.40
CA PHE A 235 -7.96 -23.73 -8.46
C PHE A 235 -6.85 -23.56 -9.50
N TRP A 236 -5.85 -24.45 -9.49
CA TRP A 236 -4.73 -24.36 -10.41
C TRP A 236 -5.09 -24.77 -11.84
N GLN A 237 -6.04 -25.70 -12.04
CA GLN A 237 -6.58 -25.98 -13.36
C GLN A 237 -7.33 -24.79 -13.96
N THR A 238 -8.00 -23.99 -13.12
CA THR A 238 -8.63 -22.76 -13.56
C THR A 238 -7.59 -21.76 -14.06
N TRP A 239 -6.53 -21.52 -13.29
CA TRP A 239 -5.42 -20.65 -13.72
C TRP A 239 -4.73 -21.16 -14.99
N GLN A 240 -4.58 -22.46 -15.14
CA GLN A 240 -3.93 -23.06 -16.31
C GLN A 240 -4.64 -22.72 -17.63
N GLN A 241 -5.94 -22.48 -17.60
CA GLN A 241 -6.70 -22.07 -18.80
C GLN A 241 -6.28 -20.68 -19.30
N TYR A 242 -5.66 -19.87 -18.45
CA TYR A 242 -5.19 -18.51 -18.75
C TYR A 242 -3.67 -18.42 -18.85
N ALA A 243 -2.96 -19.55 -18.85
CA ALA A 243 -1.50 -19.60 -18.74
C ALA A 243 -0.78 -18.78 -19.83
N ASP A 244 -1.25 -18.87 -21.08
CA ASP A 244 -0.64 -18.13 -22.20
C ASP A 244 -0.82 -16.60 -22.04
N GLY A 245 -2.01 -16.16 -21.64
CA GLY A 245 -2.29 -14.75 -21.37
C GLY A 245 -1.50 -14.22 -20.17
N MET A 246 -1.43 -15.01 -19.09
CA MET A 246 -0.63 -14.68 -17.91
C MET A 246 0.87 -14.66 -18.21
N GLY A 247 1.35 -15.60 -19.05
CA GLY A 247 2.73 -15.64 -19.52
C GLY A 247 3.09 -14.39 -20.31
N ALA A 248 2.22 -13.96 -21.23
CA ALA A 248 2.41 -12.72 -21.99
C ALA A 248 2.38 -11.47 -21.08
N THR A 249 1.48 -11.45 -20.10
CA THR A 249 1.40 -10.37 -19.11
C THR A 249 2.68 -10.27 -18.27
N LEU A 250 3.18 -11.40 -17.77
CA LEU A 250 4.44 -11.47 -17.03
C LEU A 250 5.63 -11.03 -17.90
N ALA A 251 5.70 -11.47 -19.15
CA ALA A 251 6.74 -11.04 -20.08
C ALA A 251 6.71 -9.52 -20.31
N SER A 252 5.53 -8.93 -20.42
CA SER A 252 5.35 -7.48 -20.56
C SER A 252 5.81 -6.72 -19.30
N GLU A 253 5.52 -7.25 -18.11
CA GLU A 253 5.99 -6.69 -16.83
C GLU A 253 7.53 -6.72 -16.75
N VAL A 254 8.15 -7.84 -17.12
CA VAL A 254 9.62 -7.95 -17.18
C VAL A 254 10.20 -6.94 -18.17
N GLN A 255 9.58 -6.74 -19.34
CA GLN A 255 10.03 -5.75 -20.32
C GLN A 255 9.90 -4.31 -19.79
N SER A 256 8.82 -3.99 -19.07
CA SER A 256 8.65 -2.68 -18.42
C SER A 256 9.76 -2.41 -17.40
N ASN A 257 10.08 -3.40 -16.58
CA ASN A 257 11.17 -3.29 -15.60
C ASN A 257 12.55 -3.16 -16.28
N VAL A 258 12.81 -3.92 -17.35
CA VAL A 258 14.06 -3.81 -18.14
C VAL A 258 14.16 -2.43 -18.79
N PHE A 259 13.07 -1.91 -19.33
CA PHE A 259 13.05 -0.56 -19.90
C PHE A 259 13.39 0.48 -18.84
N SER A 260 12.73 0.46 -17.67
CA SER A 260 12.98 1.39 -16.57
C SER A 260 14.43 1.37 -16.11
N ALA A 261 14.99 0.17 -15.90
CA ALA A 261 16.38 0.01 -15.47
C ALA A 261 17.37 0.61 -16.49
N ARG A 262 17.15 0.36 -17.79
CA ARG A 262 18.03 0.87 -18.85
C ARG A 262 17.97 2.37 -19.02
N VAL A 263 16.76 2.93 -19.03
CA VAL A 263 16.56 4.38 -19.24
C VAL A 263 17.17 5.17 -18.08
N ARG A 264 17.07 4.64 -16.85
CA ARG A 264 17.61 5.28 -15.63
C ARG A 264 19.06 4.90 -15.32
N ASN A 265 19.77 4.27 -16.26
CA ASN A 265 21.19 3.88 -16.13
C ASN A 265 21.51 2.98 -14.94
N HIS A 266 20.59 2.08 -14.56
CA HIS A 266 20.87 1.03 -13.59
C HIS A 266 21.62 -0.15 -14.27
N GLU A 267 22.46 -0.84 -13.51
CA GLU A 267 23.20 -2.03 -13.98
C GLU A 267 22.27 -3.17 -14.39
N GLY A 268 21.04 -3.21 -13.83
CA GLY A 268 20.03 -4.21 -14.14
C GLY A 268 18.73 -4.00 -13.39
N VAL A 269 17.76 -4.85 -13.66
CA VAL A 269 16.43 -4.78 -13.04
C VAL A 269 16.49 -4.91 -11.52
N LEU A 270 17.33 -5.81 -11.00
CA LEU A 270 17.48 -5.99 -9.55
C LEU A 270 18.00 -4.72 -8.88
N ALA A 271 19.03 -4.08 -9.46
CA ALA A 271 19.58 -2.83 -8.95
C ALA A 271 18.51 -1.71 -8.98
N ASN A 272 17.76 -1.60 -10.09
CA ASN A 272 16.70 -0.62 -10.22
C ASN A 272 15.60 -0.81 -9.16
N ASN A 273 15.16 -2.05 -8.95
CA ASN A 273 14.04 -2.32 -8.03
C ASN A 273 14.41 -2.20 -6.55
N LEU A 274 15.67 -2.40 -6.20
CA LEU A 274 16.18 -2.22 -4.83
C LEU A 274 16.68 -0.80 -4.55
N PHE A 275 16.76 0.01 -5.60
CA PHE A 275 17.33 1.35 -5.50
C PHE A 275 16.52 2.24 -4.57
N ASP A 276 15.20 2.27 -4.70
CA ASP A 276 14.33 3.12 -3.88
C ASP A 276 14.40 2.77 -2.39
N ASP A 277 14.64 1.50 -2.06
CA ASP A 277 14.85 1.03 -0.69
C ASP A 277 16.28 1.28 -0.17
N GLY A 278 17.18 1.84 -0.98
CA GLY A 278 18.58 2.05 -0.63
C GLY A 278 19.37 0.75 -0.45
N LEU A 279 18.91 -0.36 -1.02
CA LEU A 279 19.52 -1.67 -0.87
C LEU A 279 20.41 -2.03 -2.07
N PRO A 280 21.65 -2.45 -1.84
CA PRO A 280 22.49 -2.98 -2.91
C PRO A 280 22.04 -4.40 -3.33
N PRO A 281 22.20 -4.79 -4.62
CA PRO A 281 21.81 -6.10 -5.13
C PRO A 281 22.38 -7.30 -4.36
N GLU A 282 23.52 -7.12 -3.71
CA GLU A 282 24.20 -8.14 -2.90
C GLU A 282 23.35 -8.60 -1.72
N ILE A 283 22.55 -7.72 -1.12
CA ILE A 283 21.63 -8.09 -0.03
C ILE A 283 20.64 -9.16 -0.48
N TYR A 284 20.06 -9.00 -1.67
CA TYR A 284 19.12 -9.98 -2.22
C TYR A 284 19.82 -11.32 -2.55
N THR A 285 20.96 -11.25 -3.23
CA THR A 285 21.71 -12.48 -3.60
C THR A 285 22.23 -13.21 -2.37
N GLN A 286 22.66 -12.48 -1.34
CA GLN A 286 23.07 -13.05 -0.06
C GLN A 286 21.88 -13.70 0.67
N LEU A 287 20.71 -13.07 0.67
CA LEU A 287 19.49 -13.66 1.24
C LEU A 287 19.17 -15.00 0.58
N VAL A 288 19.20 -15.06 -0.75
CA VAL A 288 18.94 -16.29 -1.50
C VAL A 288 19.98 -17.37 -1.14
N ALA A 289 21.27 -17.00 -1.05
CA ALA A 289 22.33 -17.93 -0.67
C ALA A 289 22.13 -18.47 0.75
N GLN A 290 21.84 -17.61 1.73
CA GLN A 290 21.60 -18.01 3.12
C GLN A 290 20.36 -18.89 3.29
N VAL A 291 19.26 -18.58 2.59
CA VAL A 291 18.07 -19.44 2.59
C VAL A 291 18.39 -20.82 2.02
N ASN A 292 19.13 -20.89 0.91
CA ASN A 292 19.54 -22.17 0.33
C ASN A 292 20.44 -22.99 1.28
N GLU A 293 21.34 -22.33 2.00
CA GLU A 293 22.18 -22.98 3.03
C GLU A 293 21.34 -23.50 4.21
N ALA A 294 20.26 -22.80 4.56
CA ALA A 294 19.36 -23.19 5.66
C ALA A 294 18.33 -24.27 5.26
N LEU A 295 18.14 -24.57 3.96
CA LEU A 295 17.16 -25.57 3.50
C LEU A 295 17.25 -26.95 4.19
N PRO A 296 18.44 -27.53 4.49
CA PRO A 296 18.51 -28.78 5.22
C PRO A 296 17.81 -28.72 6.61
N THR A 297 17.91 -27.59 7.30
CA THR A 297 17.20 -27.37 8.58
C THR A 297 15.70 -27.29 8.38
N PHE A 298 15.25 -26.60 7.35
CA PHE A 298 13.83 -26.50 6.98
C PHE A 298 13.25 -27.86 6.57
N HIS A 299 14.02 -28.67 5.79
CA HIS A 299 13.59 -30.03 5.43
C HIS A 299 13.44 -30.93 6.68
N ARG A 300 14.36 -30.84 7.65
CA ARG A 300 14.22 -31.56 8.92
C ARG A 300 12.96 -31.15 9.70
N TYR A 301 12.66 -29.85 9.70
CA TYR A 301 11.41 -29.36 10.30
C TYR A 301 10.18 -29.97 9.63
N LEU A 302 10.14 -29.99 8.28
CA LEU A 302 9.03 -30.59 7.54
C LEU A 302 8.87 -32.10 7.83
N GLN A 303 9.98 -32.85 7.92
CA GLN A 303 9.98 -34.26 8.29
C GLN A 303 9.43 -34.47 9.71
N LEU A 304 9.90 -33.68 10.68
CA LEU A 304 9.39 -33.71 12.05
C LEU A 304 7.90 -33.42 12.09
N ARG A 305 7.45 -32.39 11.39
CA ARG A 305 6.04 -32.02 11.30
C ARG A 305 5.21 -33.15 10.67
N GLY A 306 5.68 -33.78 9.59
CA GLY A 306 5.03 -34.94 8.99
C GLY A 306 4.84 -36.07 10.02
N THR A 307 5.89 -36.39 10.76
CA THR A 307 5.83 -37.42 11.83
C THR A 307 4.84 -37.06 12.92
N MET A 308 4.83 -35.79 13.40
CA MET A 308 3.90 -35.34 14.44
C MET A 308 2.44 -35.36 13.99
N LEU A 309 2.17 -35.16 12.73
CA LEU A 309 0.83 -35.14 12.13
C LEU A 309 0.39 -36.52 11.62
N GLY A 310 1.26 -37.54 11.68
CA GLY A 310 0.98 -38.88 11.14
C GLY A 310 0.81 -38.90 9.63
N ILE A 311 1.48 -37.98 8.91
CA ILE A 311 1.44 -37.91 7.45
C ILE A 311 2.63 -38.71 6.91
N GLU A 312 2.35 -39.78 6.20
CA GLU A 312 3.32 -40.53 5.41
C GLU A 312 3.40 -39.88 4.01
N ASP A 313 4.36 -38.99 3.77
CA ASP A 313 4.62 -38.13 2.56
C ASP A 313 3.97 -36.75 2.53
#